data_64a754d69017cd8136161ee8df46e92e
#
_entry.id   64a754d69017cd8136161ee8df46e92e
#
_cell.length_a   1.000
_cell.length_b   1.000
_cell.length_c   1.000
_cell.angle_alpha   90.00
_cell.angle_beta   90.00
_cell.angle_gamma   90.00
#
_symmetry.space_group_name_H-M   'P 1'
#
loop_
_entity.id
_entity.type
_entity.pdbx_description
1 polymer ?
#
loop_
_entity_poly.entity_id
_entity_poly.type
_entity_poly.pdbx_seq_one_letter_code
_entity_poly.pdbx_strand_id
1 'polypeptide(L)'
;MTKPMDEIKDRVAAVVVTYNRAEMLRQCLISLQKQTMPCDILVVDNASTDDTQALVQRAAQQDASIFYRNTGENLGGAGGFNFGMRWAVEAGYAFVWVMDDDCFPEPVALEKLLDADRLLQGEYGWLSSVALWTDGRECRMNRPKTKKNFYDRIELLRDGILLAEQATFVSLFLKAETIRAVGLPVKEFFIWGDDIEYTRRITIREKMPC
;
A
#
# COMPACT_ATOMS: atom_id res chain seq x y z
N MET A 1 21.39 -7.02 6.72
CA MET A 1 22.10 -7.14 5.43
C MET A 1 21.27 -6.41 4.40
N THR A 2 21.76 -5.32 3.83
CA THR A 2 21.10 -4.62 2.71
C THR A 2 21.39 -5.40 1.44
N LYS A 3 20.34 -5.84 0.71
CA LYS A 3 20.52 -6.43 -0.62
C LYS A 3 21.18 -5.41 -1.57
N PRO A 4 21.98 -5.85 -2.57
CA PRO A 4 22.61 -4.97 -3.54
C PRO A 4 21.57 -4.13 -4.31
N MET A 5 21.85 -2.85 -4.53
CA MET A 5 20.93 -1.88 -5.16
C MET A 5 20.43 -2.29 -6.55
N ASP A 6 21.19 -3.10 -7.31
CA ASP A 6 20.80 -3.52 -8.66
C ASP A 6 19.65 -4.56 -8.69
N GLU A 7 19.39 -5.26 -7.57
CA GLU A 7 18.29 -6.24 -7.47
C GLU A 7 16.94 -5.61 -7.03
N ILE A 8 16.93 -4.32 -6.67
CA ILE A 8 15.74 -3.65 -6.10
C ILE A 8 14.94 -2.89 -7.18
N LYS A 9 15.53 -2.65 -8.35
CA LYS A 9 15.08 -1.67 -9.34
C LYS A 9 13.68 -1.88 -9.92
N ASP A 10 13.07 -3.08 -9.74
CA ASP A 10 11.69 -3.37 -10.17
C ASP A 10 10.86 -4.03 -9.05
N ARG A 11 11.32 -3.92 -7.78
CA ARG A 11 10.69 -4.59 -6.65
C ARG A 11 9.60 -3.76 -6.02
N VAL A 12 8.60 -4.47 -5.50
CA VAL A 12 7.50 -3.90 -4.73
C VAL A 12 7.79 -4.00 -3.24
N ALA A 13 7.58 -2.91 -2.51
CA ALA A 13 7.48 -2.90 -1.05
C ALA A 13 6.01 -2.87 -0.63
N ALA A 14 5.51 -3.93 -0.01
CA ALA A 14 4.25 -3.92 0.70
C ALA A 14 4.49 -3.29 2.09
N VAL A 15 3.99 -2.08 2.30
CA VAL A 15 4.08 -1.36 3.57
C VAL A 15 2.84 -1.66 4.40
N VAL A 16 3.02 -2.30 5.55
CA VAL A 16 1.96 -2.65 6.50
C VAL A 16 2.15 -1.85 7.79
N VAL A 17 1.16 -1.04 8.14
CA VAL A 17 1.17 -0.28 9.40
C VAL A 17 0.35 -1.04 10.45
N THR A 18 0.90 -1.17 11.66
CA THR A 18 0.25 -1.90 12.77
C THR A 18 0.43 -1.19 14.11
N TYR A 19 -0.54 -1.41 15.01
CA TYR A 19 -0.47 -0.96 16.41
C TYR A 19 -1.33 -1.87 17.30
N ASN A 20 -0.68 -2.66 18.18
CA ASN A 20 -1.36 -3.55 19.14
C ASN A 20 -2.38 -4.52 18.52
N ARG A 21 -2.08 -5.10 17.36
CA ARG A 21 -2.98 -6.00 16.62
C ARG A 21 -2.22 -7.21 16.04
N ALA A 22 -1.38 -7.85 16.87
CA ALA A 22 -0.49 -8.95 16.46
C ALA A 22 -1.21 -10.07 15.67
N GLU A 23 -2.44 -10.46 16.07
CA GLU A 23 -3.17 -11.54 15.37
C GLU A 23 -3.67 -11.11 13.98
N MET A 24 -4.14 -9.87 13.81
CA MET A 24 -4.52 -9.33 12.50
C MET A 24 -3.29 -9.25 11.59
N LEU A 25 -2.20 -8.67 12.10
CA LEU A 25 -0.94 -8.60 11.38
C LEU A 25 -0.46 -9.99 10.93
N ARG A 26 -0.58 -11.02 11.78
CA ARG A 26 -0.19 -12.39 11.41
C ARG A 26 -0.95 -12.88 10.17
N GLN A 27 -2.26 -12.62 10.10
CA GLN A 27 -3.09 -13.00 8.95
C GLN A 27 -2.73 -12.18 7.70
N CYS A 28 -2.48 -10.89 7.86
CA CYS A 28 -2.00 -10.02 6.80
C CYS A 28 -0.68 -10.52 6.19
N LEU A 29 0.32 -10.84 7.04
CA LEU A 29 1.60 -11.38 6.58
C LEU A 29 1.42 -12.69 5.81
N ILE A 30 0.59 -13.61 6.29
CA ILE A 30 0.28 -14.87 5.59
C ILE A 30 -0.35 -14.60 4.20
N SER A 31 -1.23 -13.62 4.07
CA SER A 31 -1.86 -13.29 2.79
C SER A 31 -0.86 -12.66 1.81
N LEU A 32 0.05 -11.83 2.31
CA LEU A 32 1.13 -11.23 1.51
C LEU A 32 2.16 -12.28 1.05
N GLN A 33 2.52 -13.24 1.90
CA GLN A 33 3.41 -14.35 1.54
C GLN A 33 2.81 -15.29 0.48
N LYS A 34 1.48 -15.29 0.31
CA LYS A 34 0.78 -16.10 -0.69
C LYS A 34 0.60 -15.39 -2.05
N GLN A 35 1.11 -14.18 -2.21
CA GLN A 35 1.00 -13.48 -3.48
C GLN A 35 1.69 -14.24 -4.61
N THR A 36 1.05 -14.33 -5.79
CA THR A 36 1.63 -14.94 -7.01
C THR A 36 2.85 -14.17 -7.51
N MET A 37 2.88 -12.87 -7.27
CA MET A 37 4.05 -12.03 -7.53
C MET A 37 4.76 -11.70 -6.20
N PRO A 38 6.09 -11.91 -6.12
CA PRO A 38 6.82 -11.66 -4.88
C PRO A 38 6.92 -10.16 -4.56
N CYS A 39 6.85 -9.83 -3.26
CA CYS A 39 7.15 -8.49 -2.75
C CYS A 39 7.94 -8.58 -1.45
N ASP A 40 8.64 -7.51 -1.11
CA ASP A 40 9.18 -7.35 0.24
C ASP A 40 8.09 -6.74 1.14
N ILE A 41 8.01 -7.21 2.38
CA ILE A 41 7.00 -6.78 3.35
C ILE A 41 7.69 -5.90 4.39
N LEU A 42 7.35 -4.61 4.41
CA LEU A 42 7.89 -3.63 5.34
C LEU A 42 6.87 -3.38 6.45
N VAL A 43 7.05 -4.01 7.60
CA VAL A 43 6.17 -3.82 8.77
C VAL A 43 6.63 -2.59 9.53
N VAL A 44 5.72 -1.62 9.63
CA VAL A 44 5.85 -0.40 10.44
C VAL A 44 5.01 -0.57 11.71
N ASP A 45 5.69 -0.76 12.82
CA ASP A 45 5.06 -0.92 14.13
C ASP A 45 5.02 0.42 14.87
N ASN A 46 3.84 0.96 15.10
CA ASN A 46 3.60 2.20 15.82
C ASN A 46 3.81 2.05 17.34
N ALA A 47 4.92 1.44 17.77
CA ALA A 47 5.28 1.20 19.16
C ALA A 47 4.25 0.32 19.90
N SER A 48 3.91 -0.83 19.32
CA SER A 48 3.06 -1.83 19.96
C SER A 48 3.67 -2.34 21.28
N THR A 49 2.80 -2.65 22.22
CA THR A 49 3.14 -3.20 23.55
C THR A 49 2.70 -4.65 23.72
N ASP A 50 2.04 -5.21 22.71
CA ASP A 50 1.65 -6.62 22.62
C ASP A 50 2.77 -7.48 21.97
N ASP A 51 2.43 -8.69 21.54
CA ASP A 51 3.39 -9.63 20.94
C ASP A 51 3.79 -9.29 19.48
N THR A 52 3.41 -8.12 18.94
CA THR A 52 3.67 -7.71 17.55
C THR A 52 5.14 -7.83 17.17
N GLN A 53 6.05 -7.26 17.96
CA GLN A 53 7.48 -7.32 17.67
C GLN A 53 8.01 -8.76 17.62
N ALA A 54 7.66 -9.58 18.63
CA ALA A 54 8.10 -10.97 18.70
C ALA A 54 7.55 -11.79 17.53
N LEU A 55 6.31 -11.54 17.10
CA LEU A 55 5.67 -12.18 15.96
C LEU A 55 6.43 -11.85 14.67
N VAL A 56 6.69 -10.58 14.38
CA VAL A 56 7.36 -10.18 13.13
C VAL A 56 8.80 -10.66 13.10
N GLN A 57 9.53 -10.63 14.23
CA GLN A 57 10.89 -11.15 14.30
C GLN A 57 10.95 -12.65 13.99
N ARG A 58 9.98 -13.46 14.48
CA ARG A 58 9.88 -14.88 14.13
C ARG A 58 9.57 -15.08 12.64
N ALA A 59 8.66 -14.29 12.09
CA ALA A 59 8.35 -14.35 10.65
C ALA A 59 9.56 -13.99 9.78
N ALA A 60 10.31 -12.94 10.13
CA ALA A 60 11.51 -12.52 9.42
C ALA A 60 12.67 -13.53 9.49
N GLN A 61 12.72 -14.37 10.52
CA GLN A 61 13.67 -15.48 10.58
C GLN A 61 13.36 -16.59 9.58
N GLN A 62 12.09 -16.76 9.22
CA GLN A 62 11.61 -17.78 8.29
C GLN A 62 11.54 -17.26 6.85
N ASP A 63 11.36 -15.95 6.67
CA ASP A 63 11.19 -15.30 5.38
C ASP A 63 12.02 -14.01 5.31
N ALA A 64 13.07 -14.03 4.51
CA ALA A 64 14.01 -12.91 4.33
C ALA A 64 13.39 -11.71 3.59
N SER A 65 12.17 -11.82 3.07
CA SER A 65 11.43 -10.71 2.46
C SER A 65 10.67 -9.85 3.48
N ILE A 66 10.61 -10.25 4.77
CA ILE A 66 9.94 -9.53 5.85
C ILE A 66 10.94 -8.65 6.60
N PHE A 67 10.65 -7.36 6.67
CA PHE A 67 11.44 -6.37 7.37
C PHE A 67 10.59 -5.66 8.43
N TYR A 68 11.21 -5.28 9.53
CA TYR A 68 10.53 -4.67 10.66
C TYR A 68 11.22 -3.38 11.09
N ARG A 69 10.40 -2.34 11.34
CA ARG A 69 10.82 -1.13 12.04
C ARG A 69 9.77 -0.68 13.04
N ASN A 70 10.23 -0.36 14.25
CA ASN A 70 9.41 0.27 15.28
C ASN A 70 9.63 1.78 15.21
N THR A 71 8.55 2.55 15.27
CA THR A 71 8.58 4.02 15.21
C THR A 71 9.06 4.67 16.51
N GLY A 72 9.08 3.92 17.62
CA GLY A 72 9.44 4.41 18.96
C GLY A 72 8.30 5.09 19.71
N GLU A 73 7.27 5.55 19.00
CA GLU A 73 6.05 6.14 19.54
C GLU A 73 4.87 5.89 18.60
N ASN A 74 3.62 6.01 19.10
CA ASN A 74 2.43 5.89 18.25
C ASN A 74 2.23 7.17 17.44
N LEU A 75 2.58 7.11 16.15
CA LEU A 75 2.44 8.19 15.19
C LEU A 75 1.04 8.26 14.55
N GLY A 76 0.11 7.37 14.93
CA GLY A 76 -1.15 7.17 14.24
C GLY A 76 -0.98 6.51 12.86
N GLY A 77 -2.08 6.23 12.18
CA GLY A 77 -2.05 5.64 10.83
C GLY A 77 -1.30 6.54 9.85
N ALA A 78 -1.63 7.83 9.83
CA ALA A 78 -1.00 8.82 8.94
C ALA A 78 0.53 8.89 9.10
N GLY A 79 1.01 8.92 10.35
CA GLY A 79 2.44 8.93 10.64
C GLY A 79 3.12 7.61 10.29
N GLY A 80 2.46 6.48 10.54
CA GLY A 80 2.94 5.16 10.16
C GLY A 80 3.10 5.01 8.64
N PHE A 81 2.11 5.42 7.85
CA PHE A 81 2.21 5.42 6.39
C PHE A 81 3.26 6.40 5.87
N ASN A 82 3.36 7.60 6.43
CA ASN A 82 4.45 8.53 6.10
C ASN A 82 5.82 7.90 6.33
N PHE A 83 6.02 7.24 7.48
CA PHE A 83 7.26 6.56 7.84
C PHE A 83 7.57 5.39 6.88
N GLY A 84 6.59 4.54 6.61
CA GLY A 84 6.75 3.35 5.77
C GLY A 84 7.01 3.69 4.29
N MET A 85 6.27 4.64 3.73
CA MET A 85 6.49 5.12 2.37
C MET A 85 7.88 5.75 2.21
N ARG A 86 8.32 6.56 3.18
CA ARG A 86 9.67 7.12 3.21
C ARG A 86 10.70 6.01 3.22
N TRP A 87 10.55 5.02 4.10
CA TRP A 87 11.45 3.89 4.17
C TRP A 87 11.55 3.14 2.85
N ALA A 88 10.43 2.85 2.19
CA ALA A 88 10.41 2.17 0.90
C ALA A 88 11.14 2.99 -0.20
N VAL A 89 10.87 4.30 -0.27
CA VAL A 89 11.51 5.19 -1.26
C VAL A 89 13.02 5.33 -1.02
N GLU A 90 13.46 5.48 0.23
CA GLU A 90 14.88 5.56 0.61
C GLU A 90 15.63 4.24 0.39
N ALA A 91 14.94 3.11 0.53
CA ALA A 91 15.49 1.78 0.23
C ALA A 91 15.56 1.45 -1.26
N GLY A 92 15.03 2.34 -2.14
CA GLY A 92 15.16 2.23 -3.60
C GLY A 92 14.10 1.36 -4.28
N TYR A 93 12.99 1.00 -3.60
CA TYR A 93 11.89 0.29 -4.24
C TYR A 93 11.26 1.11 -5.38
N ALA A 94 10.85 0.42 -6.45
CA ALA A 94 10.16 1.06 -7.57
C ALA A 94 8.69 1.32 -7.27
N PHE A 95 8.07 0.38 -6.56
CA PHE A 95 6.65 0.43 -6.21
C PHE A 95 6.45 0.29 -4.71
N VAL A 96 5.43 0.96 -4.20
CA VAL A 96 5.01 0.94 -2.80
C VAL A 96 3.53 0.59 -2.74
N TRP A 97 3.21 -0.53 -2.10
CA TRP A 97 1.86 -1.03 -1.90
C TRP A 97 1.49 -0.90 -0.43
N VAL A 98 0.59 0.03 -0.08
CA VAL A 98 0.29 0.36 1.31
C VAL A 98 -1.04 -0.24 1.76
N MET A 99 -1.08 -0.69 3.01
CA MET A 99 -2.26 -1.26 3.63
C MET A 99 -2.17 -1.27 5.17
N ASP A 100 -3.33 -1.36 5.81
CA ASP A 100 -3.45 -1.64 7.25
C ASP A 100 -3.20 -3.13 7.56
N ASP A 101 -2.95 -3.44 8.82
CA ASP A 101 -2.71 -4.80 9.33
C ASP A 101 -3.92 -5.74 9.27
N ASP A 102 -5.12 -5.22 9.01
CA ASP A 102 -6.36 -5.98 8.82
C ASP A 102 -6.79 -6.15 7.36
N CYS A 103 -5.90 -5.83 6.43
CA CYS A 103 -6.07 -6.11 5.01
C CYS A 103 -5.48 -7.48 4.66
N PHE A 104 -6.27 -8.30 3.99
CA PHE A 104 -5.88 -9.66 3.56
C PHE A 104 -5.98 -9.76 2.05
N PRO A 105 -4.92 -9.33 1.30
CA PRO A 105 -4.99 -9.35 -0.15
C PRO A 105 -5.15 -10.76 -0.70
N GLU A 106 -6.03 -10.90 -1.72
CA GLU A 106 -6.17 -12.12 -2.48
C GLU A 106 -4.85 -12.50 -3.16
N PRO A 107 -4.55 -13.79 -3.38
CA PRO A 107 -3.24 -14.23 -3.89
C PRO A 107 -2.78 -13.57 -5.19
N VAL A 108 -3.72 -13.13 -6.04
CA VAL A 108 -3.44 -12.47 -7.33
C VAL A 108 -3.51 -10.93 -7.26
N ALA A 109 -3.69 -10.34 -6.07
CA ALA A 109 -3.93 -8.90 -5.96
C ALA A 109 -2.75 -8.07 -6.48
N LEU A 110 -1.52 -8.41 -6.09
CA LEU A 110 -0.33 -7.72 -6.59
C LEU A 110 -0.11 -7.95 -8.09
N GLU A 111 -0.34 -9.15 -8.58
CA GLU A 111 -0.26 -9.46 -10.01
C GLU A 111 -1.19 -8.56 -10.83
N LYS A 112 -2.44 -8.37 -10.38
CA LYS A 112 -3.41 -7.48 -11.03
C LYS A 112 -3.00 -6.02 -11.01
N LEU A 113 -2.40 -5.55 -9.93
CA LEU A 113 -1.87 -4.18 -9.84
C LEU A 113 -0.70 -3.97 -10.82
N LEU A 114 0.20 -4.94 -10.93
CA LEU A 114 1.32 -4.90 -11.88
C LEU A 114 0.85 -5.05 -13.34
N ASP A 115 -0.19 -5.84 -13.61
CA ASP A 115 -0.80 -5.93 -14.93
C ASP A 115 -1.44 -4.58 -15.33
N ALA A 116 -2.13 -3.92 -14.39
CA ALA A 116 -2.68 -2.59 -14.61
C ALA A 116 -1.58 -1.55 -14.87
N ASP A 117 -0.45 -1.61 -14.14
CA ASP A 117 0.72 -0.75 -14.41
C ASP A 117 1.24 -0.92 -15.84
N ARG A 118 1.41 -2.17 -16.29
CA ARG A 118 1.86 -2.48 -17.67
C ARG A 118 0.86 -1.98 -18.72
N LEU A 119 -0.45 -2.25 -18.49
CA LEU A 119 -1.51 -1.84 -19.40
C LEU A 119 -1.57 -0.32 -19.57
N LEU A 120 -1.45 0.40 -18.45
CA LEU A 120 -1.45 1.86 -18.40
C LEU A 120 -0.08 2.48 -18.76
N GLN A 121 0.95 1.66 -19.02
CA GLN A 121 2.33 2.09 -19.33
C GLN A 121 2.91 3.03 -18.26
N GLY A 122 2.51 2.83 -17.00
CA GLY A 122 2.89 3.70 -15.88
C GLY A 122 2.21 5.08 -15.88
N GLU A 123 1.29 5.36 -16.81
CA GLU A 123 0.60 6.65 -16.91
C GLU A 123 -0.60 6.73 -15.95
N TYR A 124 -0.31 6.69 -14.66
CA TYR A 124 -1.30 6.85 -13.59
C TYR A 124 -0.65 7.49 -12.34
N GLY A 125 -1.47 8.09 -11.49
CA GLY A 125 -1.02 8.64 -10.21
C GLY A 125 -0.96 7.58 -9.12
N TRP A 126 -1.97 6.74 -9.03
CA TRP A 126 -2.09 5.61 -8.10
C TRP A 126 -3.08 4.57 -8.62
N LEU A 127 -2.96 3.33 -8.12
CA LEU A 127 -3.93 2.26 -8.31
C LEU A 127 -4.47 1.82 -6.96
N SER A 128 -5.67 1.28 -6.93
CA SER A 128 -6.27 0.73 -5.71
C SER A 128 -7.10 -0.51 -6.05
N SER A 129 -7.02 -1.52 -5.19
CA SER A 129 -7.90 -2.69 -5.31
C SER A 129 -9.28 -2.40 -4.72
N VAL A 130 -10.29 -3.15 -5.15
CA VAL A 130 -11.59 -3.15 -4.48
C VAL A 130 -11.47 -3.86 -3.14
N ALA A 131 -11.88 -3.19 -2.06
CA ALA A 131 -11.95 -3.78 -0.74
C ALA A 131 -13.30 -4.45 -0.50
N LEU A 132 -13.27 -5.68 -0.02
CA LEU A 132 -14.45 -6.46 0.36
C LEU A 132 -14.44 -6.73 1.86
N TRP A 133 -15.62 -6.87 2.45
CA TRP A 133 -15.78 -7.44 3.78
C TRP A 133 -15.56 -8.96 3.74
N THR A 134 -15.37 -9.54 4.92
CA THR A 134 -15.18 -11.00 5.09
C THR A 134 -16.35 -11.86 4.57
N ASP A 135 -17.53 -11.27 4.38
CA ASP A 135 -18.71 -11.90 3.77
C ASP A 135 -18.75 -11.77 2.23
N GLY A 136 -17.71 -11.21 1.62
CA GLY A 136 -17.58 -10.98 0.18
C GLY A 136 -18.34 -9.76 -0.34
N ARG A 137 -19.01 -9.01 0.52
CA ARG A 137 -19.68 -7.77 0.12
C ARG A 137 -18.72 -6.61 0.04
N GLU A 138 -19.07 -5.62 -0.75
CA GLU A 138 -18.31 -4.39 -0.86
C GLU A 138 -18.09 -3.69 0.49
N CYS A 139 -16.85 -3.35 0.79
CA CYS A 139 -16.52 -2.50 1.93
C CYS A 139 -16.78 -1.03 1.58
N ARG A 140 -17.97 -0.54 1.92
CA ARG A 140 -18.42 0.81 1.51
C ARG A 140 -17.54 1.94 2.01
N MET A 141 -16.94 1.81 3.20
CA MET A 141 -16.06 2.85 3.74
C MET A 141 -14.74 2.96 2.98
N ASN A 142 -14.30 1.89 2.30
CA ASN A 142 -13.07 1.86 1.50
C ASN A 142 -13.33 1.90 -0.01
N ARG A 143 -14.55 2.27 -0.42
CA ARG A 143 -14.90 2.41 -1.83
C ARG A 143 -14.17 3.62 -2.43
N PRO A 144 -13.33 3.44 -3.46
CA PRO A 144 -12.77 4.57 -4.18
C PRO A 144 -13.88 5.44 -4.76
N LYS A 145 -13.73 6.76 -4.68
CA LYS A 145 -14.66 7.67 -5.31
C LYS A 145 -14.34 7.79 -6.79
N THR A 146 -15.23 7.31 -7.64
CA THR A 146 -15.08 7.38 -9.09
C THR A 146 -15.15 8.81 -9.62
N LYS A 147 -14.42 9.09 -10.72
CA LYS A 147 -14.54 10.35 -11.45
C LYS A 147 -15.91 10.43 -12.12
N LYS A 148 -16.49 11.64 -12.19
CA LYS A 148 -17.76 11.86 -12.91
C LYS A 148 -17.67 11.51 -14.40
N ASN A 149 -16.50 11.68 -14.98
CA ASN A 149 -16.19 11.44 -16.38
C ASN A 149 -15.46 10.11 -16.60
N PHE A 150 -15.70 9.09 -15.78
CA PHE A 150 -15.04 7.80 -15.93
C PHE A 150 -15.31 7.12 -17.30
N TYR A 151 -16.36 7.52 -17.97
CA TYR A 151 -16.67 7.07 -19.33
C TYR A 151 -15.69 7.58 -20.40
N ASP A 152 -14.89 8.61 -20.12
CA ASP A 152 -13.88 9.11 -21.06
C ASP A 152 -12.80 8.07 -21.38
N ARG A 153 -12.66 7.05 -20.51
CA ARG A 153 -11.76 5.91 -20.68
C ARG A 153 -12.53 4.59 -20.53
N ILE A 154 -13.69 4.51 -21.19
CA ILE A 154 -14.59 3.34 -21.10
C ILE A 154 -13.92 2.04 -21.53
N GLU A 155 -12.91 2.11 -22.39
CA GLU A 155 -12.11 0.96 -22.82
C GLU A 155 -11.43 0.24 -21.66
N LEU A 156 -11.03 0.96 -20.61
CA LEU A 156 -10.37 0.40 -19.42
C LEU A 156 -11.28 -0.51 -18.60
N LEU A 157 -12.60 -0.35 -18.69
CA LEU A 157 -13.56 -1.23 -17.99
C LEU A 157 -13.48 -2.68 -18.48
N ARG A 158 -13.04 -2.93 -19.71
CA ARG A 158 -12.82 -4.29 -20.23
C ARG A 158 -11.74 -5.03 -19.45
N ASP A 159 -10.78 -4.26 -18.90
CA ASP A 159 -9.65 -4.76 -18.13
C ASP A 159 -9.89 -4.60 -16.62
N GLY A 160 -11.13 -4.24 -16.24
CA GLY A 160 -11.54 -4.06 -14.83
C GLY A 160 -10.98 -2.80 -14.18
N ILE A 161 -10.53 -1.81 -14.96
CA ILE A 161 -9.97 -0.55 -14.47
C ILE A 161 -11.02 0.55 -14.55
N LEU A 162 -11.19 1.31 -13.47
CA LEU A 162 -12.13 2.40 -13.37
C LEU A 162 -11.43 3.66 -12.84
N LEU A 163 -11.63 4.80 -13.53
CA LEU A 163 -11.05 6.07 -13.08
C LEU A 163 -11.65 6.53 -11.74
N ALA A 164 -10.78 6.89 -10.81
CA ALA A 164 -11.17 7.36 -9.49
C ALA A 164 -10.52 8.71 -9.12
N GLU A 165 -11.14 9.45 -8.18
CA GLU A 165 -10.64 10.74 -7.69
C GLU A 165 -9.85 10.58 -6.40
N GLN A 166 -10.23 9.61 -5.57
CA GLN A 166 -9.66 9.35 -4.26
C GLN A 166 -9.85 7.90 -3.85
N ALA A 167 -8.97 7.39 -3.02
CA ALA A 167 -9.03 6.08 -2.39
C ALA A 167 -8.47 6.14 -0.97
N THR A 168 -8.72 5.09 -0.19
CA THR A 168 -8.13 4.87 1.14
C THR A 168 -6.80 4.13 1.02
N PHE A 169 -6.02 4.09 2.11
CA PHE A 169 -4.77 3.31 2.18
C PHE A 169 -5.00 1.80 2.36
N VAL A 170 -6.15 1.32 1.93
CA VAL A 170 -6.47 -0.10 1.85
C VAL A 170 -6.12 -0.58 0.45
N SER A 171 -4.98 -1.29 0.29
CA SER A 171 -4.44 -1.74 -1.00
C SER A 171 -4.22 -0.61 -2.02
N LEU A 172 -3.57 0.49 -1.58
CA LEU A 172 -3.14 1.55 -2.49
C LEU A 172 -1.74 1.26 -3.03
N PHE A 173 -1.59 1.30 -4.36
CA PHE A 173 -0.35 1.01 -5.07
C PHE A 173 0.18 2.26 -5.78
N LEU A 174 1.45 2.56 -5.55
CA LEU A 174 2.09 3.80 -5.97
C LEU A 174 3.46 3.52 -6.59
N LYS A 175 3.84 4.30 -7.57
CA LYS A 175 5.24 4.37 -8.02
C LYS A 175 6.03 5.23 -7.05
N ALA A 176 7.26 4.83 -6.74
CA ALA A 176 8.14 5.62 -5.89
C ALA A 176 8.44 7.01 -6.48
N GLU A 177 8.46 7.13 -7.81
CA GLU A 177 8.61 8.42 -8.49
C GLU A 177 7.43 9.36 -8.21
N THR A 178 6.19 8.85 -8.17
CA THR A 178 5.02 9.64 -7.77
C THR A 178 5.17 10.15 -6.35
N ILE A 179 5.60 9.28 -5.42
CA ILE A 179 5.84 9.67 -4.02
C ILE A 179 6.92 10.77 -3.93
N ARG A 180 8.01 10.67 -4.71
CA ARG A 180 9.06 11.70 -4.75
C ARG A 180 8.54 13.03 -5.30
N ALA A 181 7.68 13.00 -6.31
CA ALA A 181 7.14 14.19 -6.95
C ALA A 181 6.14 14.95 -6.07
N VAL A 182 5.23 14.24 -5.38
CA VAL A 182 4.15 14.85 -4.58
C VAL A 182 4.48 14.99 -3.10
N GLY A 183 5.55 14.33 -2.63
CA GLY A 183 5.91 14.23 -1.22
C GLY A 183 5.15 13.11 -0.51
N LEU A 184 5.34 13.02 0.80
CA LEU A 184 4.74 12.01 1.68
C LEU A 184 3.35 12.44 2.17
N PRO A 185 2.51 11.50 2.68
CA PRO A 185 1.28 11.85 3.39
C PRO A 185 1.53 12.79 4.57
N VAL A 186 0.56 13.63 4.87
CA VAL A 186 0.63 14.60 5.99
C VAL A 186 0.44 13.85 7.31
N LYS A 187 1.51 13.65 8.06
CA LYS A 187 1.52 12.86 9.30
C LYS A 187 0.69 13.49 10.44
N GLU A 188 0.50 14.80 10.40
CA GLU A 188 -0.25 15.58 11.40
C GLU A 188 -1.74 15.24 11.42
N PHE A 189 -2.27 14.56 10.42
CA PHE A 189 -3.63 14.02 10.44
C PHE A 189 -3.83 12.97 11.53
N PHE A 190 -2.77 12.29 11.94
CA PHE A 190 -2.73 11.23 12.93
C PHE A 190 -3.60 10.02 12.56
N ILE A 191 -4.92 10.20 12.52
CA ILE A 191 -5.92 9.21 12.04
C ILE A 191 -6.97 9.96 11.22
N TRP A 192 -7.31 9.46 10.04
CA TRP A 192 -8.38 9.90 9.15
C TRP A 192 -8.05 11.12 8.28
N GLY A 193 -8.26 10.92 7.00
CA GLY A 193 -8.20 11.97 6.00
C GLY A 193 -6.85 12.14 5.30
N ASP A 194 -5.79 11.53 5.81
CA ASP A 194 -4.47 11.48 5.19
C ASP A 194 -4.50 10.76 3.84
N ASP A 195 -5.20 9.66 3.74
CA ASP A 195 -5.43 8.87 2.54
C ASP A 195 -6.20 9.66 1.46
N ILE A 196 -7.31 10.28 1.85
CA ILE A 196 -8.14 11.10 0.97
C ILE A 196 -7.38 12.34 0.49
N GLU A 197 -6.69 13.04 1.39
CA GLU A 197 -5.85 14.20 1.03
C GLU A 197 -4.76 13.77 0.05
N TYR A 198 -4.05 12.68 0.36
CA TYR A 198 -2.91 12.22 -0.41
C TYR A 198 -3.31 11.79 -1.83
N THR A 199 -4.30 10.93 -1.95
CA THR A 199 -4.78 10.46 -3.26
C THR A 199 -5.37 11.58 -4.10
N ARG A 200 -6.12 12.52 -3.50
CA ARG A 200 -6.61 13.72 -4.19
C ARG A 200 -5.51 14.68 -4.59
N ARG A 201 -4.48 14.86 -3.77
CA ARG A 201 -3.32 15.68 -4.09
C ARG A 201 -2.63 15.18 -5.34
N ILE A 202 -2.43 13.87 -5.47
CA ILE A 202 -1.88 13.23 -6.67
C ILE A 202 -2.80 13.47 -7.87
N THR A 203 -4.08 13.16 -7.74
CA THR A 203 -5.07 13.27 -8.83
C THR A 203 -5.19 14.70 -9.37
N ILE A 204 -5.11 15.72 -8.51
CA ILE A 204 -5.31 17.13 -8.88
C ILE A 204 -4.01 17.75 -9.42
N ARG A 205 -2.87 17.52 -8.74
CA ARG A 205 -1.59 18.17 -9.10
C ARG A 205 -0.98 17.57 -10.35
N GLU A 206 -0.94 16.26 -10.44
CA GLU A 206 -0.27 15.57 -11.54
C GLU A 206 -1.15 15.46 -12.79
N LYS A 207 -2.45 15.83 -12.70
CA LYS A 207 -3.44 15.64 -13.78
C LYS A 207 -3.42 14.21 -14.37
N MET A 208 -2.86 13.27 -13.60
CA MET A 208 -2.74 11.88 -14.02
C MET A 208 -4.08 11.18 -13.91
N PRO A 209 -4.42 10.28 -14.84
CA PRO A 209 -5.53 9.37 -14.67
C PRO A 209 -5.24 8.48 -13.46
N CYS A 210 -6.17 8.40 -12.53
CA CYS A 210 -6.10 7.51 -11.38
C CYS A 210 -7.29 6.59 -11.41
#